data_236050fb1581b38cb94bf5ea7d7ea15d
#
_entry.id   236050fb1581b38cb94bf5ea7d7ea15d
#
_cell.length_a   1.000
_cell.length_b   1.000
_cell.length_c   1.000
_cell.angle_alpha   90.00
_cell.angle_beta   90.00
_cell.angle_gamma   90.00
#
_symmetry.space_group_name_H-M   'P 1'
#
loop_
_entity.id
_entity.type
_entity.pdbx_description
1 polymer ?
#
loop_
_entity_poly.entity_id
_entity_poly.type
_entity_poly.pdbx_seq_one_letter_code
_entity_poly.pdbx_strand_id
1 'polypeptide(L)'
;MNFENINVLKKELDLLGPLPAAAVRNLDEVYRVEWTYNSNAIEGNTLTLLETKLVLEEGLTIGGKKLREHFEVINHSEAISYVQDIVNRHMKYPSLL
;
A
#
# COMPACT_ATOMS: atom_id res chain seq x y z
N MET A 1 -0.69 6.43 -8.93
CA MET A 1 0.36 6.80 -7.98
C MET A 1 1.58 7.29 -8.72
N ASN A 2 2.20 8.34 -8.24
CA ASN A 2 3.37 8.94 -8.88
C ASN A 2 4.64 8.46 -8.16
N PHE A 3 5.54 7.80 -8.89
CA PHE A 3 6.81 7.31 -8.34
C PHE A 3 7.73 8.45 -7.89
N GLU A 4 7.66 9.60 -8.53
CA GLU A 4 8.45 10.78 -8.14
C GLU A 4 8.10 11.25 -6.73
N ASN A 5 6.83 11.21 -6.36
CA ASN A 5 6.39 11.58 -5.00
C ASN A 5 6.95 10.62 -3.95
N ILE A 6 7.04 9.33 -4.27
CA ILE A 6 7.62 8.35 -3.38
C ILE A 6 9.11 8.62 -3.18
N ASN A 7 9.83 8.92 -4.24
CA ASN A 7 11.27 9.21 -4.18
C ASN A 7 11.57 10.48 -3.38
N VAL A 8 10.77 11.53 -3.57
CA VAL A 8 10.92 12.77 -2.82
C VAL A 8 10.68 12.52 -1.34
N LEU A 9 9.64 11.78 -1.00
CA LEU A 9 9.34 11.45 0.39
C LEU A 9 10.46 10.64 1.03
N LYS A 10 11.01 9.66 0.32
CA LYS A 10 12.15 8.88 0.82
C LYS A 10 13.35 9.75 1.12
N LYS A 11 13.67 10.70 0.24
CA LYS A 11 14.78 11.63 0.44
C LYS A 11 14.57 12.50 1.68
N GLU A 12 13.35 13.00 1.86
CA GLU A 12 13.01 13.80 3.04
C GLU A 12 13.16 13.00 4.32
N LEU A 13 12.70 11.75 4.31
CA LEU A 13 12.83 10.86 5.46
C LEU A 13 14.29 10.55 5.77
N ASP A 14 15.13 10.34 4.76
CA ASP A 14 16.55 10.09 4.93
C ASP A 14 17.27 11.30 5.55
N LEU A 15 16.87 12.51 5.16
CA LEU A 15 17.43 13.75 5.70
C LEU A 15 17.05 13.97 7.17
N LEU A 16 15.88 13.47 7.58
CA LEU A 16 15.41 13.59 8.96
C LEU A 16 16.07 12.57 9.90
N GLY A 17 16.76 11.56 9.33
CA GLY A 17 17.42 10.51 10.10
C GLY A 17 16.53 9.31 10.36
N PRO A 18 16.94 8.40 11.28
CA PRO A 18 16.18 7.17 11.55
C PRO A 18 14.79 7.47 12.07
N LEU A 19 13.80 6.77 11.49
CA LEU A 19 12.40 6.87 11.93
C LEU A 19 12.06 5.77 12.93
N PRO A 20 11.16 6.04 13.88
CA PRO A 20 10.61 4.98 14.72
C PRO A 20 9.94 3.89 13.87
N ALA A 21 10.07 2.64 14.30
CA ALA A 21 9.49 1.52 13.56
C ALA A 21 7.98 1.67 13.34
N ALA A 22 7.26 2.25 14.30
CA ALA A 22 5.83 2.50 14.16
C ALA A 22 5.52 3.48 13.02
N ALA A 23 6.32 4.54 12.86
CA ALA A 23 6.14 5.51 11.79
C ALA A 23 6.39 4.88 10.42
N VAL A 24 7.42 4.05 10.31
CA VAL A 24 7.71 3.33 9.06
C VAL A 24 6.57 2.39 8.69
N ARG A 25 6.02 1.66 9.65
CA ARG A 25 4.89 0.77 9.40
C ARG A 25 3.65 1.53 8.96
N ASN A 26 3.37 2.69 9.55
CA ASN A 26 2.24 3.52 9.15
C ASN A 26 2.38 4.02 7.71
N LEU A 27 3.57 4.40 7.30
CA LEU A 27 3.84 4.79 5.91
C LEU A 27 3.62 3.62 4.95
N ASP A 28 4.11 2.43 5.29
CA ASP A 28 3.90 1.24 4.47
C ASP A 28 2.42 0.92 4.29
N GLU A 29 1.61 1.06 5.34
CA GLU A 29 0.17 0.85 5.27
C GLU A 29 -0.52 1.88 4.37
N VAL A 30 -0.15 3.16 4.50
CA VAL A 30 -0.71 4.22 3.66
C VAL A 30 -0.38 3.96 2.20
N TYR A 31 0.85 3.64 1.88
CA TYR A 31 1.25 3.34 0.51
C TYR A 31 0.54 2.10 -0.04
N ARG A 32 0.38 1.07 0.76
CA ARG A 32 -0.32 -0.14 0.33
C ARG A 32 -1.76 0.16 -0.04
N VAL A 33 -2.46 0.95 0.77
CA VAL A 33 -3.85 1.33 0.50
C VAL A 33 -3.93 2.15 -0.78
N GLU A 34 -3.10 3.18 -0.91
CA GLU A 34 -3.11 4.04 -2.10
C GLU A 34 -2.74 3.29 -3.37
N TRP A 35 -1.73 2.46 -3.31
CA TRP A 35 -1.30 1.67 -4.46
C TRP A 35 -2.39 0.69 -4.87
N THR A 36 -2.99 0.01 -3.90
CA THR A 36 -4.10 -0.90 -4.15
C THR A 36 -5.26 -0.16 -4.82
N TYR A 37 -5.64 0.99 -4.27
CA TYR A 37 -6.71 1.81 -4.84
C TYR A 37 -6.41 2.20 -6.29
N ASN A 38 -5.24 2.75 -6.56
CA ASN A 38 -4.88 3.22 -7.89
C ASN A 38 -4.85 2.08 -8.91
N SER A 39 -4.28 0.93 -8.55
CA SER A 39 -4.21 -0.24 -9.42
C SER A 39 -5.61 -0.75 -9.76
N ASN A 40 -6.50 -0.82 -8.78
CA ASN A 40 -7.86 -1.28 -8.99
C ASN A 40 -8.69 -0.28 -9.81
N ALA A 41 -8.51 1.00 -9.57
CA ALA A 41 -9.22 2.06 -10.31
C ALA A 41 -8.89 1.99 -11.81
N ILE A 42 -7.63 1.74 -12.16
CA ILE A 42 -7.19 1.58 -13.55
C ILE A 42 -7.90 0.39 -14.21
N GLU A 43 -8.14 -0.67 -13.46
CA GLU A 43 -8.83 -1.87 -13.94
C GLU A 43 -10.37 -1.77 -13.93
N GLY A 44 -10.90 -0.62 -13.53
CA GLY A 44 -12.34 -0.37 -13.54
C GLY A 44 -13.07 -0.65 -12.21
N ASN A 45 -12.34 -0.86 -11.13
CA ASN A 45 -12.94 -0.99 -9.81
C ASN A 45 -13.51 0.37 -9.37
N THR A 46 -14.71 0.37 -8.82
CA THR A 46 -15.44 1.61 -8.49
C THR A 46 -15.36 2.01 -7.01
N LEU A 47 -14.65 1.24 -6.18
CA LEU A 47 -14.45 1.62 -4.78
C LEU A 47 -13.62 2.90 -4.70
N THR A 48 -14.06 3.83 -3.84
CA THR A 48 -13.29 5.06 -3.57
C THR A 48 -12.07 4.73 -2.70
N LEU A 49 -11.16 5.70 -2.55
CA LEU A 49 -10.00 5.53 -1.68
C LEU A 49 -10.42 5.23 -0.24
N LEU A 50 -11.41 5.98 0.29
CA LEU A 50 -11.91 5.74 1.63
C LEU A 50 -12.56 4.36 1.75
N GLU A 51 -13.37 3.95 0.76
CA GLU A 51 -13.99 2.64 0.75
C GLU A 51 -12.94 1.52 0.70
N THR A 52 -11.91 1.69 -0.13
CA THR A 52 -10.80 0.75 -0.19
C THR A 52 -10.12 0.61 1.17
N LYS A 53 -9.86 1.72 1.83
CA LYS A 53 -9.27 1.72 3.17
C LYS A 53 -10.15 0.98 4.18
N LEU A 54 -11.46 1.22 4.16
CA LEU A 54 -12.40 0.56 5.07
C LEU A 54 -12.45 -0.94 4.83
N VAL A 55 -12.44 -1.38 3.58
CA VAL A 55 -12.41 -2.80 3.24
C VAL A 55 -11.13 -3.46 3.75
N LEU A 56 -9.99 -2.82 3.54
CA LEU A 56 -8.70 -3.41 3.90
C LEU A 56 -8.41 -3.37 5.40
N GLU A 57 -8.73 -2.28 6.08
CA GLU A 57 -8.41 -2.11 7.49
C GLU A 57 -9.49 -2.64 8.43
N GLU A 58 -10.76 -2.43 8.07
CA GLU A 58 -11.88 -2.76 8.94
C GLU A 58 -12.63 -4.04 8.52
N GLY A 59 -12.32 -4.57 7.33
CA GLY A 59 -13.01 -5.74 6.81
C GLY A 59 -14.48 -5.48 6.49
N LEU A 60 -14.84 -4.23 6.21
CA LEU A 60 -16.22 -3.85 5.95
C LEU A 60 -16.65 -4.19 4.52
N THR A 61 -17.94 -4.50 4.36
CA THR A 61 -18.56 -4.64 3.06
C THR A 61 -19.31 -3.36 2.73
N ILE A 62 -19.02 -2.78 1.58
CA ILE A 62 -19.60 -1.50 1.16
C ILE A 62 -20.91 -1.77 0.40
N GLY A 63 -22.00 -1.22 0.91
CA GLY A 63 -23.31 -1.33 0.26
C GLY A 63 -23.30 -0.70 -1.14
N GLY A 64 -23.96 -1.34 -2.09
CA GLY A 64 -24.02 -0.87 -3.47
C GLY A 64 -22.82 -1.23 -4.33
N LYS A 65 -21.79 -1.83 -3.78
CA LYS A 65 -20.62 -2.31 -4.51
C LYS A 65 -20.64 -3.83 -4.64
N LYS A 66 -20.11 -4.33 -5.75
CA LYS A 66 -20.08 -5.77 -6.02
C LYS A 66 -19.08 -6.48 -5.12
N LEU A 67 -19.40 -7.69 -4.71
CA LEU A 67 -18.51 -8.52 -3.91
C LEU A 67 -17.18 -8.77 -4.62
N ARG A 68 -17.22 -8.92 -5.94
CA ARG A 68 -16.01 -9.06 -6.77
C ARG A 68 -15.03 -7.90 -6.57
N GLU A 69 -15.54 -6.67 -6.47
CA GLU A 69 -14.69 -5.49 -6.29
C GLU A 69 -13.96 -5.53 -4.94
N HIS A 70 -14.62 -6.04 -3.90
CA HIS A 70 -13.99 -6.24 -2.60
C HIS A 70 -12.87 -7.27 -2.67
N PHE A 71 -13.10 -8.38 -3.34
CA PHE A 71 -12.08 -9.42 -3.50
C PHE A 71 -10.88 -8.94 -4.33
N GLU A 72 -11.12 -8.17 -5.39
CA GLU A 72 -10.04 -7.60 -6.20
C GLU A 72 -9.12 -6.72 -5.35
N VAL A 73 -9.69 -5.87 -4.52
CA VAL A 73 -8.95 -4.99 -3.63
C VAL A 73 -8.12 -5.81 -2.62
N ILE A 74 -8.73 -6.80 -2.00
CA ILE A 74 -8.04 -7.66 -1.02
C ILE A 74 -6.89 -8.41 -1.68
N ASN A 75 -7.12 -9.00 -2.84
CA ASN A 75 -6.10 -9.77 -3.56
C ASN A 75 -4.93 -8.89 -3.99
N HIS A 76 -5.20 -7.70 -4.51
CA HIS A 76 -4.15 -6.76 -4.90
C HIS A 76 -3.34 -6.29 -3.70
N SER A 77 -4.01 -6.01 -2.57
CA SER A 77 -3.33 -5.61 -1.35
C SER A 77 -2.39 -6.69 -0.83
N GLU A 78 -2.81 -7.95 -0.87
CA GLU A 78 -1.97 -9.07 -0.46
C GLU A 78 -0.74 -9.22 -1.37
N ALA A 79 -0.92 -9.07 -2.68
CA ALA A 79 0.17 -9.13 -3.63
C ALA A 79 1.18 -7.99 -3.41
N ILE A 80 0.69 -6.79 -3.19
CA ILE A 80 1.54 -5.62 -2.92
C ILE A 80 2.30 -5.79 -1.62
N SER A 81 1.64 -6.29 -0.59
CA SER A 81 2.28 -6.57 0.71
C SER A 81 3.41 -7.60 0.57
N TYR A 82 3.20 -8.62 -0.24
CA TYR A 82 4.21 -9.63 -0.52
C TYR A 82 5.45 -9.02 -1.22
N VAL A 83 5.22 -8.18 -2.23
CA VAL A 83 6.31 -7.50 -2.93
C VAL A 83 7.07 -6.55 -1.99
N GLN A 84 6.35 -5.78 -1.18
CA GLN A 84 6.96 -4.89 -0.21
C GLN A 84 7.85 -5.65 0.79
N ASP A 85 7.39 -6.81 1.24
CA ASP A 85 8.15 -7.64 2.15
C ASP A 85 9.46 -8.12 1.52
N ILE A 86 9.43 -8.55 0.26
CA ILE A 86 10.62 -8.95 -0.47
C ILE A 86 11.61 -7.79 -0.62
N VAL A 87 11.11 -6.62 -1.02
CA VAL A 87 11.94 -5.42 -1.18
C VAL A 87 12.59 -5.03 0.16
N ASN A 88 11.82 -5.03 1.23
CA ASN A 88 12.33 -4.68 2.55
C ASN A 88 13.43 -5.65 3.01
N ARG A 89 13.27 -6.94 2.75
CA ARG A 89 14.28 -7.94 3.08
C ARG A 89 15.59 -7.69 2.34
N HIS A 90 15.51 -7.40 1.04
CA HIS A 90 16.70 -7.13 0.24
C HIS A 90 17.40 -5.84 0.67
N MET A 91 16.65 -4.80 0.99
CA MET A 91 17.22 -3.54 1.46
C MET A 91 17.80 -3.67 2.87
N LYS A 92 17.22 -4.54 3.70
CA LYS A 92 17.64 -4.72 5.08
C LYS A 92 18.91 -5.59 5.21
N TYR A 93 19.12 -6.50 4.27
CA TYR A 93 20.20 -7.48 4.31
C TYR A 93 20.94 -7.58 2.97
N PRO A 94 21.48 -6.47 2.45
CA PRO A 94 22.16 -6.49 1.15
C PRO A 94 23.40 -7.37 1.13
N SER A 95 24.01 -7.59 2.28
CA SER A 95 25.21 -8.39 2.41
C SER A 95 24.97 -9.89 2.22
N LEU A 96 23.73 -10.34 2.17
CA LEU A 96 23.40 -11.74 1.93
C LEU A 96 23.40 -12.11 0.45
N LEU A 97 23.59 -11.14 -0.40
CA LEU A 97 23.72 -11.33 -1.84
C LEU A 97 25.20 -11.44 -2.22
#